data_abfac325d78520e44e9156b95893828f
#
_entry.id   abfac325d78520e44e9156b95893828f
#
_cell.length_a   1.000
_cell.length_b   1.000
_cell.length_c   1.000
_cell.angle_alpha   90.00
_cell.angle_beta   90.00
_cell.angle_gamma   90.00
#
_symmetry.space_group_name_H-M   'P 1'
#
loop_
_entity.id
_entity.type
_entity.pdbx_description
1 polymer ?
#
loop_
_entity_poly.entity_id
_entity_poly.type
_entity_poly.pdbx_seq_one_letter_code
_entity_poly.pdbx_strand_id
1 'polypeptide(L)'
;MYYRNDLKFYIMLKLQAETTLPTDFGNFKLLAFSEKEEDWMPHLALIAEGTELDTVTNIRIHSECITGEIFHSRKCECGQQLDAAMKYISENGGIILYLRQEGRNIGIINKIKAYQLQEKGFDTVEANLKLGLPADDRDFNPAIEILDILGVDKINLLTNNPEKM
;
A
#
# COMPACT_ATOMS: atom_id res chain seq x y z
N MET A 1 -4.56 -17.83 -24.77
CA MET A 1 -3.39 -17.15 -25.35
C MET A 1 -3.74 -15.67 -25.41
N TYR A 2 -3.48 -14.95 -24.31
CA TYR A 2 -3.77 -13.52 -24.24
C TYR A 2 -2.55 -12.75 -24.71
N TYR A 3 -2.69 -12.02 -25.79
CA TYR A 3 -1.68 -11.09 -26.29
C TYR A 3 -1.54 -9.95 -25.27
N ARG A 4 -0.35 -9.81 -24.70
CA ARG A 4 0.08 -8.59 -24.01
C ARG A 4 0.13 -7.49 -25.05
N ASN A 5 -0.91 -6.65 -25.13
CA ASN A 5 -0.86 -5.45 -25.95
C ASN A 5 0.26 -4.54 -25.39
N ASP A 6 1.14 -4.11 -26.30
CA ASP A 6 2.28 -3.23 -26.07
C ASP A 6 1.87 -1.80 -25.63
N LEU A 7 1.20 -1.67 -24.49
CA LEU A 7 1.24 -0.45 -23.72
C LEU A 7 2.55 -0.50 -22.94
N LYS A 8 3.60 0.13 -23.47
CA LYS A 8 4.76 0.53 -22.65
C LYS A 8 4.21 1.37 -21.51
N PHE A 9 3.97 0.75 -20.35
CA PHE A 9 3.86 1.49 -19.12
C PHE A 9 5.20 2.21 -18.96
N TYR A 10 5.18 3.53 -19.11
CA TYR A 10 6.30 4.35 -18.74
C TYR A 10 6.44 4.20 -17.22
N ILE A 11 7.46 3.49 -16.77
CA ILE A 11 7.85 3.47 -15.36
C ILE A 11 8.17 4.91 -15.00
N MET A 12 7.32 5.52 -14.19
CA MET A 12 7.49 6.91 -13.75
C MET A 12 8.20 6.97 -12.40
N LEU A 13 8.04 5.93 -11.57
CA LEU A 13 8.67 5.83 -10.26
C LEU A 13 10.16 5.52 -10.39
N LYS A 14 10.92 6.05 -9.44
CA LYS A 14 12.35 5.76 -9.27
C LYS A 14 12.63 5.49 -7.82
N LEU A 15 13.59 4.59 -7.54
CA LEU A 15 14.15 4.45 -6.21
C LEU A 15 14.92 5.72 -5.87
N GLN A 16 14.48 6.45 -4.86
CA GLN A 16 15.09 7.71 -4.43
C GLN A 16 16.06 7.52 -3.26
N ALA A 17 15.71 6.63 -2.32
CA ALA A 17 16.52 6.37 -1.14
C ALA A 17 16.26 4.97 -0.58
N GLU A 18 17.25 4.43 0.14
CA GLU A 18 17.12 3.18 0.86
C GLU A 18 17.92 3.18 2.17
N THR A 19 17.44 2.43 3.16
CA THR A 19 18.16 2.24 4.43
C THR A 19 17.70 0.96 5.11
N THR A 20 18.44 0.52 6.13
CA THR A 20 17.97 -0.51 7.06
C THR A 20 17.09 0.12 8.14
N LEU A 21 15.93 -0.49 8.39
CA LEU A 21 14.96 -0.08 9.41
C LEU A 21 14.76 -1.21 10.42
N PRO A 22 15.36 -1.13 11.61
CA PRO A 22 15.02 -2.03 12.72
C PRO A 22 13.61 -1.72 13.23
N THR A 23 12.80 -2.75 13.47
CA THR A 23 11.45 -2.63 14.01
C THR A 23 11.20 -3.69 15.10
N ASP A 24 10.12 -3.57 15.84
CA ASP A 24 9.69 -4.59 16.81
C ASP A 24 9.33 -5.93 16.15
N PHE A 25 9.11 -5.96 14.83
CA PHE A 25 8.82 -7.17 14.06
C PHE A 25 10.08 -7.80 13.44
N GLY A 26 11.21 -7.10 13.41
CA GLY A 26 12.46 -7.53 12.78
C GLY A 26 13.09 -6.41 11.94
N ASN A 27 14.16 -6.77 11.24
CA ASN A 27 14.87 -5.85 10.36
C ASN A 27 14.27 -5.83 8.95
N PHE A 28 14.09 -4.65 8.41
CA PHE A 28 13.63 -4.44 7.04
C PHE A 28 14.60 -3.53 6.29
N LYS A 29 14.72 -3.74 5.00
CA LYS A 29 15.23 -2.73 4.09
C LYS A 29 14.06 -1.82 3.71
N LEU A 30 14.13 -0.55 4.05
CA LEU A 30 13.14 0.46 3.69
C LEU A 30 13.60 1.19 2.44
N LEU A 31 12.73 1.23 1.42
CA LEU A 31 12.97 1.89 0.15
C LEU A 31 11.88 2.92 -0.10
N ALA A 32 12.26 4.08 -0.66
CA ALA A 32 11.34 5.14 -1.03
C ALA A 32 11.30 5.32 -2.55
N PHE A 33 10.09 5.35 -3.12
CA PHE A 33 9.85 5.45 -4.55
C PHE A 33 8.95 6.64 -4.87
N SER A 34 9.38 7.47 -5.81
CA SER A 34 8.61 8.60 -6.33
C SER A 34 9.07 8.97 -7.74
N GLU A 35 8.28 9.81 -8.42
CA GLU A 35 8.67 10.39 -9.72
C GLU A 35 9.79 11.41 -9.58
N LYS A 36 9.82 12.14 -8.45
CA LYS A 36 10.73 13.25 -8.17
C LYS A 36 11.47 13.02 -6.86
N GLU A 37 12.74 13.43 -6.83
CA GLU A 37 13.62 13.29 -5.65
C GLU A 37 13.09 14.00 -4.41
N GLU A 38 12.41 15.14 -4.57
CA GLU A 38 11.88 15.96 -3.48
C GLU A 38 10.41 15.68 -3.17
N ASP A 39 9.92 14.48 -3.43
CA ASP A 39 8.53 14.13 -3.12
C ASP A 39 8.34 13.93 -1.62
N TRP A 40 7.37 14.64 -1.05
CA TRP A 40 7.04 14.58 0.38
C TRP A 40 6.23 13.33 0.75
N MET A 41 5.65 12.66 -0.22
CA MET A 41 4.74 11.52 -0.05
C MET A 41 5.15 10.32 -0.92
N PRO A 42 6.43 9.88 -0.88
CA PRO A 42 6.88 8.75 -1.69
C PRO A 42 6.14 7.47 -1.27
N HIS A 43 5.93 6.58 -2.22
CA HIS A 43 5.54 5.21 -1.89
C HIS A 43 6.72 4.49 -1.25
N LEU A 44 6.44 3.54 -0.36
CA LEU A 44 7.47 2.84 0.37
C LEU A 44 7.41 1.33 0.09
N ALA A 45 8.56 0.68 0.10
CA ALA A 45 8.65 -0.77 0.19
C ALA A 45 9.48 -1.16 1.40
N LEU A 46 8.99 -2.12 2.19
CA LEU A 46 9.70 -2.73 3.30
C LEU A 46 10.00 -4.18 2.91
N ILE A 47 11.26 -4.49 2.69
CA ILE A 47 11.74 -5.84 2.35
C ILE A 47 12.30 -6.47 3.61
N ALA A 48 11.74 -7.61 4.05
CA ALA A 48 12.26 -8.31 5.22
C ALA A 48 13.69 -8.79 4.98
N GLU A 49 14.52 -8.76 6.01
CA GLU A 49 15.90 -9.27 5.95
C GLU A 49 15.93 -10.73 5.49
N GLY A 50 16.83 -11.07 4.59
CA GLY A 50 16.97 -12.42 4.02
C GLY A 50 15.94 -12.79 2.95
N THR A 51 15.09 -11.84 2.49
CA THR A 51 14.15 -12.10 1.38
C THR A 51 14.89 -12.31 0.07
N GLU A 52 14.61 -13.42 -0.62
CA GLU A 52 15.07 -13.70 -1.98
C GLU A 52 14.03 -13.20 -2.98
N LEU A 53 14.42 -12.35 -3.93
CA LEU A 53 13.51 -11.70 -4.88
C LEU A 53 13.38 -12.46 -6.22
N ASP A 54 14.24 -13.43 -6.48
CA ASP A 54 14.26 -14.26 -7.68
C ASP A 54 13.35 -15.50 -7.61
N THR A 55 12.66 -15.66 -6.48
CA THR A 55 11.68 -16.73 -6.23
C THR A 55 10.26 -16.20 -6.15
N VAL A 56 9.30 -17.03 -5.71
CA VAL A 56 7.94 -16.56 -5.40
C VAL A 56 7.97 -15.74 -4.12
N THR A 57 7.75 -14.44 -4.22
CA THR A 57 7.87 -13.50 -3.12
C THR A 57 6.50 -13.22 -2.47
N ASN A 58 6.41 -13.27 -1.14
CA ASN A 58 5.22 -12.85 -0.39
C ASN A 58 5.07 -11.33 -0.47
N ILE A 59 3.91 -10.86 -0.91
CA ILE A 59 3.65 -9.42 -1.09
C ILE A 59 2.41 -9.01 -0.31
N ARG A 60 2.52 -7.94 0.47
CA ARG A 60 1.38 -7.20 1.00
C ARG A 60 1.32 -5.82 0.36
N ILE A 61 0.24 -5.51 -0.33
CA ILE A 61 -0.07 -4.14 -0.77
C ILE A 61 -0.93 -3.48 0.29
N HIS A 62 -0.40 -2.46 0.95
CA HIS A 62 -1.05 -1.73 2.02
C HIS A 62 -1.26 -0.26 1.63
N SER A 63 -2.50 0.20 1.68
CA SER A 63 -2.83 1.62 1.48
C SER A 63 -2.80 2.33 2.82
N GLU A 64 -2.11 3.46 2.90
CA GLU A 64 -1.98 4.30 4.09
C GLU A 64 -3.31 4.56 4.80
N CYS A 65 -3.29 4.49 6.12
CA CYS A 65 -4.44 4.82 6.97
C CYS A 65 -3.98 5.37 8.32
N ILE A 66 -3.61 6.64 8.36
CA ILE A 66 -3.07 7.30 9.58
C ILE A 66 -3.96 7.10 10.81
N THR A 67 -5.28 7.10 10.63
CA THR A 67 -6.22 6.92 11.75
C THR A 67 -6.16 5.52 12.36
N GLY A 68 -6.00 4.48 11.54
CA GLY A 68 -5.90 3.10 12.01
C GLY A 68 -4.51 2.73 12.52
N GLU A 69 -3.46 3.20 11.82
CA GLU A 69 -2.09 2.79 12.04
C GLU A 69 -1.42 3.56 13.19
N ILE A 70 -1.65 4.88 13.28
CA ILE A 70 -1.01 5.74 14.28
C ILE A 70 -1.93 5.99 15.47
N PHE A 71 -3.22 6.27 15.21
CA PHE A 71 -4.18 6.62 16.27
C PHE A 71 -5.01 5.43 16.75
N HIS A 72 -4.78 4.22 16.22
CA HIS A 72 -5.46 2.98 16.62
C HIS A 72 -6.98 3.11 16.62
N SER A 73 -7.53 3.81 15.60
CA SER A 73 -8.96 4.02 15.44
C SER A 73 -9.70 2.69 15.30
N ARG A 74 -10.81 2.55 16.03
CA ARG A 74 -11.70 1.40 15.94
C ARG A 74 -12.71 1.50 14.78
N LYS A 75 -12.61 2.53 13.94
CA LYS A 75 -13.42 2.68 12.72
C LYS A 75 -12.88 1.85 11.54
N CYS A 76 -11.71 1.22 11.66
CA CYS A 76 -11.13 0.32 10.66
C CYS A 76 -10.13 -0.66 11.32
N GLU A 77 -9.70 -1.65 10.56
CA GLU A 77 -8.73 -2.68 10.98
C GLU A 77 -7.33 -2.47 10.35
N CYS A 78 -7.06 -1.28 9.79
CA CYS A 78 -5.84 -1.05 9.00
C CYS A 78 -4.56 -1.24 9.83
N GLY A 79 -4.54 -0.76 11.08
CA GLY A 79 -3.39 -0.96 11.98
C GLY A 79 -3.13 -2.45 12.24
N GLN A 80 -4.16 -3.21 12.65
CA GLN A 80 -4.03 -4.65 12.90
C GLN A 80 -3.61 -5.42 11.64
N GLN A 81 -4.08 -4.99 10.47
CA GLN A 81 -3.69 -5.60 9.19
C GLN A 81 -2.23 -5.32 8.84
N LEU A 82 -1.73 -4.12 9.14
CA LEU A 82 -0.33 -3.78 8.93
C LEU A 82 0.56 -4.57 9.90
N ASP A 83 0.24 -4.60 11.19
CA ASP A 83 0.97 -5.35 12.21
C ASP A 83 1.06 -6.85 11.87
N ALA A 84 -0.08 -7.44 11.46
CA ALA A 84 -0.12 -8.84 11.04
C ALA A 84 0.74 -9.09 9.79
N ALA A 85 0.74 -8.16 8.83
CA ALA A 85 1.57 -8.25 7.64
C ALA A 85 3.06 -8.09 7.99
N MET A 86 3.42 -7.13 8.84
CA MET A 86 4.80 -6.92 9.32
C MET A 86 5.34 -8.19 9.97
N LYS A 87 4.56 -8.79 10.87
CA LYS A 87 4.93 -10.03 11.53
C LYS A 87 5.10 -11.18 10.55
N TYR A 88 4.10 -11.43 9.70
CA TYR A 88 4.15 -12.53 8.73
C TYR A 88 5.33 -12.40 7.77
N ILE A 89 5.55 -11.21 7.21
CA ILE A 89 6.62 -10.94 6.25
C ILE A 89 8.00 -11.06 6.92
N SER A 90 8.16 -10.61 8.15
CA SER A 90 9.44 -10.76 8.86
C SER A 90 9.80 -12.22 9.14
N GLU A 91 8.80 -13.09 9.40
CA GLU A 91 8.98 -14.50 9.69
C GLU A 91 9.17 -15.39 8.43
N ASN A 92 8.55 -14.98 7.30
CA ASN A 92 8.46 -15.82 6.09
C ASN A 92 9.17 -15.21 4.86
N GLY A 93 9.78 -14.05 5.00
CA GLY A 93 10.32 -13.28 3.89
C GLY A 93 9.21 -12.62 3.06
N GLY A 94 9.58 -11.58 2.33
CA GLY A 94 8.67 -10.88 1.43
C GLY A 94 8.78 -9.37 1.51
N ILE A 95 7.77 -8.69 0.93
CA ILE A 95 7.73 -7.24 0.79
C ILE A 95 6.37 -6.70 1.21
N ILE A 96 6.38 -5.59 1.94
CA ILE A 96 5.20 -4.75 2.15
C ILE A 96 5.35 -3.54 1.24
N LEU A 97 4.42 -3.35 0.31
CA LEU A 97 4.29 -2.15 -0.50
C LEU A 97 3.31 -1.20 0.18
N TYR A 98 3.82 -0.10 0.73
CA TYR A 98 3.04 0.88 1.46
C TYR A 98 2.73 2.06 0.53
N LEU A 99 1.49 2.12 0.04
CA LEU A 99 1.06 3.13 -0.92
C LEU A 99 0.48 4.35 -0.20
N ARG A 100 0.99 5.53 -0.57
CA ARG A 100 0.56 6.82 -0.04
C ARG A 100 -0.76 7.24 -0.67
N GLN A 101 -1.85 6.59 -0.24
CA GLN A 101 -3.22 6.82 -0.76
C GLN A 101 -4.25 6.75 0.38
N GLU A 102 -4.11 7.69 1.33
CA GLU A 102 -4.97 7.83 2.51
C GLU A 102 -6.44 7.93 2.15
N GLY A 103 -7.27 7.21 2.93
CA GLY A 103 -8.73 7.28 2.78
C GLY A 103 -9.23 6.74 1.44
N ARG A 104 -8.61 5.69 0.88
CA ARG A 104 -8.87 5.19 -0.48
C ARG A 104 -8.58 6.25 -1.55
N ASN A 105 -7.47 6.97 -1.36
CA ASN A 105 -6.98 8.06 -2.22
C ASN A 105 -7.79 9.36 -2.21
N ILE A 106 -8.80 9.51 -1.34
CA ILE A 106 -9.55 10.77 -1.19
C ILE A 106 -8.86 11.76 -0.22
N GLY A 107 -7.82 11.31 0.47
CA GLY A 107 -7.04 12.08 1.44
C GLY A 107 -7.69 12.18 2.82
N ILE A 108 -6.87 12.58 3.82
CA ILE A 108 -7.29 12.60 5.25
C ILE A 108 -8.44 13.58 5.51
N ILE A 109 -8.45 14.75 4.86
CA ILE A 109 -9.50 15.75 5.07
C ILE A 109 -10.87 15.20 4.66
N ASN A 110 -10.97 14.60 3.47
CA ASN A 110 -12.23 14.03 2.99
C ASN A 110 -12.63 12.79 3.79
N LYS A 111 -11.67 11.98 4.23
CA LYS A 111 -11.93 10.87 5.14
C LYS A 111 -12.57 11.34 6.45
N ILE A 112 -12.09 12.44 7.05
CA ILE A 112 -12.69 13.01 8.26
C ILE A 112 -14.12 13.49 7.98
N LYS A 113 -14.37 14.16 6.84
CA LYS A 113 -15.72 14.55 6.42
C LYS A 113 -16.64 13.34 6.23
N ALA A 114 -16.13 12.26 5.61
CA ALA A 114 -16.87 11.01 5.47
C ALA A 114 -17.22 10.40 6.84
N TYR A 115 -16.31 10.42 7.82
CA TYR A 115 -16.59 9.99 9.18
C TYR A 115 -17.73 10.79 9.84
N GLN A 116 -17.80 12.12 9.62
CA GLN A 116 -18.91 12.95 10.11
C GLN A 116 -20.28 12.53 9.49
N LEU A 117 -20.28 12.07 8.25
CA LEU A 117 -21.49 11.55 7.61
C LEU A 117 -21.86 10.17 8.16
N GLN A 118 -20.88 9.32 8.40
CA GLN A 118 -21.09 7.99 9.02
C GLN A 118 -21.69 8.12 10.42
N GLU A 119 -21.31 9.12 11.19
CA GLU A 119 -21.92 9.42 12.50
C GLU A 119 -23.42 9.81 12.39
N LYS A 120 -23.86 10.23 11.21
CA LYS A 120 -25.27 10.51 10.88
C LYS A 120 -26.00 9.31 10.26
N GLY A 121 -25.34 8.12 10.21
CA GLY A 121 -25.95 6.86 9.77
C GLY A 121 -25.69 6.49 8.31
N PHE A 122 -24.86 7.23 7.56
CA PHE A 122 -24.46 6.85 6.20
C PHE A 122 -23.39 5.76 6.23
N ASP A 123 -23.41 4.86 5.26
CA ASP A 123 -22.31 3.93 5.07
C ASP A 123 -21.10 4.63 4.39
N THR A 124 -19.96 3.91 4.24
CA THR A 124 -18.73 4.49 3.66
C THR A 124 -18.92 4.93 2.22
N VAL A 125 -19.65 4.16 1.41
CA VAL A 125 -19.89 4.45 -0.01
C VAL A 125 -20.81 5.66 -0.15
N GLU A 126 -21.92 5.65 0.58
CA GLU A 126 -22.89 6.75 0.62
C GLU A 126 -22.25 8.06 1.08
N ALA A 127 -21.38 8.00 2.11
CA ALA A 127 -20.66 9.17 2.61
C ALA A 127 -19.75 9.77 1.53
N ASN A 128 -18.99 8.93 0.80
CA ASN A 128 -18.13 9.42 -0.29
C ASN A 128 -18.96 10.03 -1.43
N LEU A 129 -20.02 9.37 -1.85
CA LEU A 129 -20.90 9.87 -2.92
C LEU A 129 -21.56 11.21 -2.55
N LYS A 130 -21.97 11.39 -1.28
CA LYS A 130 -22.50 12.67 -0.78
C LYS A 130 -21.47 13.80 -0.79
N LEU A 131 -20.20 13.47 -0.70
CA LEU A 131 -19.09 14.42 -0.83
C LEU A 131 -18.71 14.68 -2.29
N GLY A 132 -19.38 14.03 -3.26
CA GLY A 132 -19.02 14.11 -4.68
C GLY A 132 -17.75 13.36 -5.05
N LEU A 133 -17.37 12.37 -4.24
CA LEU A 133 -16.16 11.57 -4.39
C LEU A 133 -16.50 10.15 -4.86
N PRO A 134 -15.57 9.46 -5.56
CA PRO A 134 -15.75 8.06 -5.90
C PRO A 134 -15.83 7.18 -4.65
N ALA A 135 -16.46 6.02 -4.77
CA ALA A 135 -16.52 5.04 -3.69
C ALA A 135 -15.13 4.48 -3.33
N ASP A 136 -14.30 4.32 -4.33
CA ASP A 136 -12.89 3.90 -4.22
C ASP A 136 -12.09 4.54 -5.36
N ASP A 137 -11.02 5.26 -5.02
CA ASP A 137 -10.14 5.97 -5.99
C ASP A 137 -8.70 5.44 -5.90
N ARG A 138 -8.51 4.25 -5.30
CA ARG A 138 -7.16 3.68 -5.17
C ARG A 138 -6.59 3.30 -6.52
N ASP A 139 -5.31 3.65 -6.70
CA ASP A 139 -4.49 3.20 -7.82
C ASP A 139 -3.45 2.19 -7.32
N PHE A 140 -3.37 1.04 -7.96
CA PHE A 140 -2.40 -0.01 -7.64
C PHE A 140 -1.25 -0.10 -8.66
N ASN A 141 -1.24 0.75 -9.71
CA ASN A 141 -0.14 0.80 -10.67
C ASN A 141 1.21 1.09 -10.00
N PRO A 142 1.32 1.98 -8.99
CA PRO A 142 2.58 2.16 -8.28
C PRO A 142 3.15 0.88 -7.66
N ALA A 143 2.29 -0.04 -7.21
CA ALA A 143 2.77 -1.33 -6.68
C ALA A 143 3.37 -2.19 -7.79
N ILE A 144 2.78 -2.20 -8.98
CA ILE A 144 3.30 -2.93 -10.15
C ILE A 144 4.65 -2.34 -10.57
N GLU A 145 4.74 -1.02 -10.68
CA GLU A 145 5.99 -0.34 -11.03
C GLU A 145 7.12 -0.64 -10.03
N ILE A 146 6.82 -0.62 -8.72
CA ILE A 146 7.81 -0.96 -7.68
C ILE A 146 8.27 -2.41 -7.82
N LEU A 147 7.37 -3.36 -8.05
CA LEU A 147 7.72 -4.76 -8.26
C LEU A 147 8.59 -4.96 -9.51
N ASP A 148 8.27 -4.25 -10.60
CA ASP A 148 9.09 -4.27 -11.84
C ASP A 148 10.49 -3.71 -11.59
N ILE A 149 10.61 -2.58 -10.84
CA ILE A 149 11.91 -1.99 -10.47
C ILE A 149 12.75 -2.95 -9.60
N LEU A 150 12.08 -3.70 -8.70
CA LEU A 150 12.72 -4.67 -7.82
C LEU A 150 13.03 -6.01 -8.52
N GLY A 151 12.55 -6.22 -9.74
CA GLY A 151 12.73 -7.46 -10.50
C GLY A 151 11.93 -8.64 -9.96
N VAL A 152 10.77 -8.38 -9.34
CA VAL A 152 9.91 -9.42 -8.76
C VAL A 152 8.87 -9.86 -9.78
N ASP A 153 9.05 -11.06 -10.35
CA ASP A 153 8.18 -11.60 -11.42
C ASP A 153 7.03 -12.46 -10.90
N LYS A 154 7.22 -13.10 -9.75
CA LYS A 154 6.25 -14.06 -9.18
C LYS A 154 5.92 -13.70 -7.75
N ILE A 155 4.63 -13.55 -7.48
CA ILE A 155 4.17 -13.11 -6.17
C ILE A 155 3.17 -14.08 -5.53
N ASN A 156 3.20 -14.15 -4.21
CA ASN A 156 2.16 -14.68 -3.37
C ASN A 156 1.49 -13.50 -2.67
N LEU A 157 0.32 -13.07 -3.14
CA LEU A 157 -0.33 -11.85 -2.65
C LEU A 157 -1.12 -12.11 -1.36
N LEU A 158 -0.71 -11.46 -0.28
CA LEU A 158 -1.40 -11.48 1.02
C LEU A 158 -2.53 -10.45 1.02
N THR A 159 -3.74 -10.90 0.71
CA THR A 159 -4.92 -10.02 0.65
C THR A 159 -6.18 -10.73 1.09
N ASN A 160 -7.11 -9.95 1.65
CA ASN A 160 -8.50 -10.34 1.89
C ASN A 160 -9.48 -9.60 0.95
N ASN A 161 -8.96 -8.81 0.01
CA ASN A 161 -9.75 -8.09 -0.99
C ASN A 161 -9.62 -8.78 -2.36
N PRO A 162 -10.71 -9.37 -2.90
CA PRO A 162 -10.69 -10.03 -4.20
C PRO A 162 -10.38 -9.07 -5.38
N GLU A 163 -10.61 -7.76 -5.23
CA GLU A 163 -10.31 -6.77 -6.27
C GLU A 163 -8.80 -6.53 -6.47
N LYS A 164 -7.95 -7.07 -5.57
CA LYS A 164 -6.48 -7.01 -5.69
C LYS A 164 -5.89 -8.25 -6.38
N MET A 165 -6.73 -9.24 -6.69
CA MET A 165 -6.34 -10.44 -7.42
C MET A 165 -6.61 -10.25 -8.92
#